data_7951c884dad8d7081f897401e6d312fb
#
_entry.id   7951c884dad8d7081f897401e6d312fb
#
_cell.length_a   1.000
_cell.length_b   1.000
_cell.length_c   1.000
_cell.angle_alpha   90.00
_cell.angle_beta   90.00
_cell.angle_gamma   90.00
#
_symmetry.space_group_name_H-M   'P 1'
#
loop_
_entity.id
_entity.type
_entity.pdbx_description
1 polymer ?
#
loop_
_entity_poly.entity_id
_entity_poly.type
_entity_poly.pdbx_seq_one_letter_code
_entity_poly.pdbx_strand_id
1 'polypeptide(L)'
;EGYTDPEGHYLFIENLTADSNGYITTLYEGEWILSSHNSNFEGDIVLSYTVADEFGGSVDGATTITFKAPSYTTIESQGNITLVRDDDGYGYAQDAQGNRTAITYFDEHIRNNMWDGWTYLAAENINGVNSVIWRYDDPYGSDSSFWLTFYDENWVYTDSGDAGYPGDSRFGQAPDMQFYKTETNFNIDLNRDGDIGFDNKDPVRTSGSPLSYTVKTGDDVYLNQWELLEGYTDPEGHYLFIENLT
;
A
#
# COMPACT_ATOMS: atom_id res chain seq x y z
N GLU A 1 11.32 -33.71 -13.42
CA GLU A 1 11.41 -34.07 -14.86
C GLU A 1 12.79 -34.58 -15.16
N GLY A 2 12.93 -35.74 -15.78
CA GLY A 2 14.23 -36.26 -16.21
C GLY A 2 14.49 -37.76 -16.03
N TYR A 3 13.65 -38.43 -15.25
CA TYR A 3 13.76 -39.89 -15.12
C TYR A 3 12.70 -40.57 -15.96
N THR A 4 13.10 -41.55 -16.75
CA THR A 4 12.18 -42.38 -17.54
C THR A 4 12.61 -43.84 -17.41
N ASP A 5 11.65 -44.73 -17.30
CA ASP A 5 11.89 -46.14 -17.41
C ASP A 5 11.74 -46.55 -18.86
N PRO A 6 12.76 -47.22 -19.47
CA PRO A 6 12.72 -47.65 -20.89
C PRO A 6 11.61 -48.68 -21.19
N GLU A 7 11.21 -49.46 -20.21
CA GLU A 7 10.15 -50.48 -20.29
C GLU A 7 8.77 -49.88 -19.96
N GLY A 8 8.72 -48.64 -19.44
CA GLY A 8 7.49 -47.92 -19.11
C GLY A 8 6.90 -48.27 -17.75
N HIS A 9 7.71 -48.76 -16.81
CA HIS A 9 7.28 -49.10 -15.46
C HIS A 9 7.05 -47.82 -14.62
N TYR A 10 6.26 -47.98 -13.56
CA TYR A 10 6.02 -46.89 -12.62
C TYR A 10 7.28 -46.58 -11.78
N LEU A 11 7.61 -45.28 -11.70
CA LEU A 11 8.78 -44.83 -10.93
C LEU A 11 8.32 -44.21 -9.60
N PHE A 12 9.08 -44.44 -8.54
CA PHE A 12 8.86 -43.84 -7.21
C PHE A 12 10.17 -43.43 -6.56
N ILE A 13 10.08 -42.56 -5.55
CA ILE A 13 11.25 -42.07 -4.81
C ILE A 13 11.44 -42.89 -3.54
N GLU A 14 12.67 -43.38 -3.36
CA GLU A 14 13.11 -44.01 -2.13
C GLU A 14 14.28 -43.24 -1.50
N ASN A 15 14.54 -43.47 -0.22
CA ASN A 15 15.70 -42.97 0.52
C ASN A 15 15.92 -41.45 0.41
N LEU A 16 14.83 -40.67 0.33
CA LEU A 16 14.92 -39.21 0.29
C LEU A 16 15.50 -38.65 1.59
N THR A 17 16.64 -37.97 1.49
CA THR A 17 17.38 -37.37 2.60
C THR A 17 17.81 -35.95 2.27
N ALA A 18 17.91 -35.10 3.29
CA ALA A 18 18.58 -33.81 3.19
C ALA A 18 20.00 -33.90 3.78
N ASP A 19 20.87 -32.99 3.38
CA ASP A 19 22.18 -32.84 4.00
C ASP A 19 22.06 -32.30 5.45
N SER A 20 23.18 -31.97 6.11
CA SER A 20 23.23 -31.52 7.51
C SER A 20 22.56 -30.16 7.77
N ASN A 21 22.16 -29.42 6.75
CA ASN A 21 21.54 -28.09 6.87
C ASN A 21 20.01 -28.17 6.96
N GLY A 22 19.42 -29.30 6.57
CA GLY A 22 17.98 -29.45 6.50
C GLY A 22 17.45 -30.79 6.97
N TYR A 23 16.13 -30.88 7.06
CA TYR A 23 15.39 -32.10 7.34
C TYR A 23 14.12 -32.18 6.51
N ILE A 24 13.63 -33.40 6.32
CA ILE A 24 12.44 -33.69 5.52
C ILE A 24 11.34 -34.22 6.44
N THR A 25 10.14 -33.66 6.28
CA THR A 25 8.92 -34.15 6.90
C THR A 25 7.98 -34.69 5.81
N THR A 26 7.56 -35.94 5.95
CA THR A 26 6.56 -36.53 5.04
C THR A 26 5.17 -36.05 5.44
N LEU A 27 4.44 -35.46 4.49
CA LEU A 27 3.01 -35.07 4.67
C LEU A 27 2.09 -36.21 4.30
N TYR A 28 2.23 -36.71 3.08
CA TYR A 28 1.48 -37.81 2.51
C TYR A 28 2.42 -38.65 1.64
N GLU A 29 1.94 -39.76 1.15
CA GLU A 29 2.70 -40.58 0.19
C GLU A 29 3.01 -39.73 -1.08
N GLY A 30 4.31 -39.55 -1.33
CA GLY A 30 4.81 -38.74 -2.44
C GLY A 30 4.85 -37.23 -2.22
N GLU A 31 4.51 -36.73 -1.00
CA GLU A 31 4.60 -35.31 -0.65
C GLU A 31 5.47 -35.10 0.59
N TRP A 32 6.43 -34.17 0.47
CA TRP A 32 7.40 -33.86 1.52
C TRP A 32 7.56 -32.37 1.72
N ILE A 33 7.84 -31.96 2.96
CA ILE A 33 8.31 -30.62 3.28
C ILE A 33 9.80 -30.69 3.59
N LEU A 34 10.59 -29.87 2.89
CA LEU A 34 11.97 -29.59 3.26
C LEU A 34 11.99 -28.35 4.17
N SER A 35 12.66 -28.48 5.31
CA SER A 35 12.90 -27.37 6.24
C SER A 35 14.38 -27.29 6.57
N SER A 36 14.90 -26.08 6.79
CA SER A 36 16.23 -25.88 7.35
C SER A 36 16.22 -26.07 8.88
N HIS A 37 17.35 -26.52 9.46
CA HIS A 37 17.51 -26.61 10.92
C HIS A 37 17.57 -25.25 11.61
N ASN A 38 17.89 -24.18 10.87
CA ASN A 38 17.94 -22.80 11.34
C ASN A 38 16.96 -21.96 10.55
N SER A 39 16.01 -21.29 11.21
CA SER A 39 15.01 -20.43 10.56
C SER A 39 15.62 -19.26 9.75
N ASN A 40 16.87 -18.88 10.03
CA ASN A 40 17.59 -17.83 9.32
C ASN A 40 18.67 -18.43 8.39
N PHE A 41 18.55 -19.70 8.00
CA PHE A 41 19.51 -20.33 7.12
C PHE A 41 19.45 -19.72 5.72
N GLU A 42 20.62 -19.35 5.22
CA GLU A 42 20.83 -18.96 3.83
C GLU A 42 21.86 -19.88 3.23
N GLY A 43 21.58 -20.40 2.06
CA GLY A 43 22.48 -21.30 1.36
C GLY A 43 21.76 -22.49 0.74
N ASP A 44 22.52 -23.46 0.32
CA ASP A 44 22.04 -24.63 -0.38
C ASP A 44 21.81 -25.80 0.58
N ILE A 45 20.69 -26.49 0.39
CA ILE A 45 20.41 -27.81 0.97
C ILE A 45 20.38 -28.80 -0.19
N VAL A 46 21.21 -29.81 -0.11
CA VAL A 46 21.27 -30.89 -1.10
C VAL A 46 20.36 -32.02 -0.65
N LEU A 47 19.39 -32.35 -1.49
CA LEU A 47 18.55 -33.53 -1.36
C LEU A 47 19.19 -34.70 -2.16
N SER A 48 19.34 -35.87 -1.52
CA SER A 48 19.72 -37.12 -2.16
C SER A 48 18.56 -38.10 -2.08
N TYR A 49 18.32 -38.83 -3.16
CA TYR A 49 17.22 -39.77 -3.26
C TYR A 49 17.57 -40.89 -4.23
N THR A 50 16.81 -41.96 -4.18
CA THR A 50 16.87 -43.05 -5.16
C THR A 50 15.59 -43.10 -5.95
N VAL A 51 15.63 -43.07 -7.25
CA VAL A 51 14.47 -43.37 -8.12
C VAL A 51 14.49 -44.86 -8.39
N ALA A 52 13.41 -45.54 -8.06
CA ALA A 52 13.27 -46.99 -8.22
C ALA A 52 12.04 -47.33 -9.06
N ASP A 53 12.05 -48.50 -9.71
CA ASP A 53 10.89 -49.10 -10.33
C ASP A 53 10.34 -50.28 -9.50
N GLU A 54 9.19 -50.78 -9.88
CA GLU A 54 8.50 -51.92 -9.22
C GLU A 54 9.20 -53.28 -9.44
N PHE A 55 10.21 -53.35 -10.31
CA PHE A 55 10.96 -54.58 -10.63
C PHE A 55 12.38 -54.59 -10.08
N GLY A 56 12.75 -53.55 -9.31
CA GLY A 56 14.05 -53.49 -8.61
C GLY A 56 15.13 -52.75 -9.39
N GLY A 57 14.80 -52.12 -10.52
CA GLY A 57 15.69 -51.15 -11.16
C GLY A 57 15.77 -49.88 -10.32
N SER A 58 16.94 -49.30 -10.19
CA SER A 58 17.11 -48.06 -9.43
C SER A 58 18.29 -47.22 -9.89
N VAL A 59 18.17 -45.89 -9.65
CA VAL A 59 19.24 -44.93 -9.93
C VAL A 59 19.24 -43.83 -8.85
N ASP A 60 20.42 -43.45 -8.38
CA ASP A 60 20.58 -42.37 -7.44
C ASP A 60 20.44 -41.01 -8.12
N GLY A 61 19.78 -40.07 -7.43
CA GLY A 61 19.59 -38.71 -7.84
C GLY A 61 19.90 -37.71 -6.73
N ALA A 62 20.16 -36.50 -7.12
CA ALA A 62 20.30 -35.38 -6.21
C ALA A 62 19.70 -34.10 -6.81
N THR A 63 19.22 -33.23 -5.93
CA THR A 63 18.79 -31.88 -6.29
C THR A 63 19.20 -30.87 -5.22
N THR A 64 19.39 -29.62 -5.61
CA THR A 64 19.76 -28.54 -4.69
C THR A 64 18.63 -27.58 -4.57
N ILE A 65 18.26 -27.24 -3.34
CA ILE A 65 17.29 -26.21 -3.01
C ILE A 65 18.03 -25.07 -2.31
N THR A 66 17.99 -23.88 -2.89
CA THR A 66 18.63 -22.68 -2.33
C THR A 66 17.66 -21.89 -1.48
N PHE A 67 18.00 -21.72 -0.22
CA PHE A 67 17.31 -20.82 0.72
C PHE A 67 17.97 -19.44 0.68
N LYS A 68 17.18 -18.40 0.54
CA LYS A 68 17.65 -17.01 0.52
C LYS A 68 16.89 -16.21 1.55
N ALA A 69 17.58 -15.25 2.20
CA ALA A 69 16.86 -14.24 2.96
C ALA A 69 15.91 -13.47 2.04
N PRO A 70 14.71 -13.15 2.49
CA PRO A 70 13.83 -12.27 1.73
C PRO A 70 14.51 -10.90 1.54
N SER A 71 14.50 -10.37 0.33
CA SER A 71 14.88 -8.99 0.08
C SER A 71 13.66 -8.08 0.26
N TYR A 72 13.91 -6.81 0.61
CA TYR A 72 12.87 -5.85 0.90
C TYR A 72 13.04 -4.60 0.07
N THR A 73 11.96 -4.13 -0.52
CA THR A 73 11.89 -2.87 -1.25
C THR A 73 11.09 -1.87 -0.42
N THR A 74 11.64 -0.68 -0.17
CA THR A 74 10.91 0.42 0.46
C THR A 74 9.83 0.93 -0.50
N ILE A 75 8.61 0.99 -0.01
CA ILE A 75 7.45 1.55 -0.73
C ILE A 75 7.27 3.01 -0.35
N GLU A 76 7.29 3.29 0.96
CA GLU A 76 7.17 4.63 1.51
C GLU A 76 7.96 4.74 2.83
N SER A 77 8.52 5.92 3.15
CA SER A 77 9.38 6.12 4.33
C SER A 77 9.36 7.56 4.89
N GLN A 78 8.30 8.32 4.61
CA GLN A 78 8.27 9.74 4.97
C GLN A 78 7.78 10.03 6.40
N GLY A 79 7.21 9.04 7.07
CA GLY A 79 6.68 9.18 8.41
C GLY A 79 7.50 8.45 9.49
N ASN A 80 6.80 7.97 10.52
CA ASN A 80 7.40 7.24 11.64
C ASN A 80 7.58 5.75 11.35
N ILE A 81 6.86 5.22 10.39
CA ILE A 81 6.89 3.83 9.94
C ILE A 81 7.35 3.82 8.49
N THR A 82 8.23 2.91 8.16
CA THR A 82 8.60 2.64 6.78
C THR A 82 7.78 1.46 6.27
N LEU A 83 7.00 1.66 5.21
CA LEU A 83 6.34 0.55 4.54
C LEU A 83 7.32 -0.12 3.59
N VAL A 84 7.57 -1.40 3.80
CA VAL A 84 8.43 -2.20 2.93
C VAL A 84 7.68 -3.41 2.37
N ARG A 85 8.15 -3.93 1.25
CA ARG A 85 7.60 -5.09 0.58
C ARG A 85 8.70 -6.11 0.30
N ASP A 86 8.43 -7.40 0.55
CA ASP A 86 9.34 -8.47 0.20
C ASP A 86 9.23 -8.88 -1.28
N ASP A 87 10.05 -9.88 -1.68
CA ASP A 87 10.10 -10.39 -3.05
C ASP A 87 8.81 -11.09 -3.50
N ASP A 88 8.02 -11.59 -2.56
CA ASP A 88 6.74 -12.25 -2.81
C ASP A 88 5.58 -11.24 -2.85
N GLY A 89 5.87 -9.97 -2.57
CA GLY A 89 4.91 -8.87 -2.64
C GLY A 89 4.17 -8.59 -1.34
N TYR A 90 4.56 -9.21 -0.22
CA TYR A 90 3.95 -8.98 1.09
C TYR A 90 4.44 -7.71 1.75
N GLY A 91 3.52 -7.00 2.42
CA GLY A 91 3.76 -5.72 3.06
C GLY A 91 4.15 -5.84 4.54
N TYR A 92 5.17 -5.09 4.95
CA TYR A 92 5.64 -5.03 6.33
C TYR A 92 5.76 -3.59 6.79
N ALA A 93 5.42 -3.35 8.05
CA ALA A 93 5.76 -2.14 8.77
C ALA A 93 7.16 -2.27 9.36
N GLN A 94 8.05 -1.36 9.03
CA GLN A 94 9.41 -1.32 9.55
C GLN A 94 9.58 -0.11 10.48
N ASP A 95 10.02 -0.36 11.71
CA ASP A 95 10.31 0.69 12.69
C ASP A 95 11.65 1.39 12.41
N ALA A 96 11.94 2.44 13.19
CA ALA A 96 13.19 3.19 13.09
C ALA A 96 14.46 2.36 13.43
N GLN A 97 14.30 1.21 14.09
CA GLN A 97 15.37 0.27 14.40
C GLN A 97 15.59 -0.77 13.30
N GLY A 98 14.72 -0.78 12.27
CA GLY A 98 14.77 -1.71 11.16
C GLY A 98 14.05 -3.04 11.43
N ASN A 99 13.35 -3.16 12.57
CA ASN A 99 12.53 -4.35 12.83
C ASN A 99 11.29 -4.32 11.95
N ARG A 100 10.95 -5.46 11.39
CA ARG A 100 9.82 -5.62 10.46
C ARG A 100 8.73 -6.45 11.10
N THR A 101 7.50 -5.95 11.03
CA THR A 101 6.30 -6.67 11.45
C THR A 101 5.41 -6.86 10.24
N ALA A 102 4.96 -8.09 10.00
CA ALA A 102 4.01 -8.40 8.94
C ALA A 102 2.70 -7.64 9.18
N ILE A 103 2.19 -6.99 8.17
CA ILE A 103 0.88 -6.34 8.23
C ILE A 103 -0.15 -7.37 7.77
N THR A 104 -1.14 -7.70 8.61
CA THR A 104 -2.10 -8.77 8.31
C THR A 104 -3.53 -8.26 8.32
N TYR A 105 -4.31 -8.69 7.34
CA TYR A 105 -5.75 -8.48 7.26
C TYR A 105 -6.43 -9.78 7.66
N PHE A 106 -6.99 -9.82 8.87
CA PHE A 106 -7.32 -11.07 9.57
C PHE A 106 -6.07 -11.96 9.66
N ASP A 107 -6.13 -13.19 9.16
CA ASP A 107 -5.02 -14.14 9.17
C ASP A 107 -4.17 -14.12 7.88
N GLU A 108 -4.48 -13.21 6.94
CA GLU A 108 -3.76 -13.11 5.67
C GLU A 108 -2.78 -11.95 5.68
N HIS A 109 -1.55 -12.18 5.25
CA HIS A 109 -0.55 -11.16 5.06
C HIS A 109 -0.93 -10.26 3.88
N ILE A 110 -0.92 -8.93 4.06
CA ILE A 110 -1.31 -8.00 3.00
C ILE A 110 -0.34 -8.03 1.83
N ARG A 111 -0.88 -7.88 0.62
CA ARG A 111 -0.11 -7.74 -0.62
C ARG A 111 -0.85 -6.86 -1.62
N ASN A 112 -0.11 -6.29 -2.57
CA ASN A 112 -0.74 -5.58 -3.69
C ASN A 112 -1.67 -6.51 -4.46
N ASN A 113 -2.81 -5.98 -4.89
CA ASN A 113 -3.88 -6.74 -5.57
C ASN A 113 -4.44 -7.89 -4.71
N MET A 114 -4.30 -7.83 -3.38
CA MET A 114 -5.06 -8.70 -2.47
C MET A 114 -6.56 -8.56 -2.74
N TRP A 115 -6.99 -7.35 -3.04
CA TRP A 115 -8.27 -7.02 -3.65
C TRP A 115 -8.02 -6.42 -5.01
N ASP A 116 -8.78 -6.83 -6.03
CA ASP A 116 -8.58 -6.42 -7.41
C ASP A 116 -8.54 -4.89 -7.57
N GLY A 117 -7.44 -4.40 -8.14
CA GLY A 117 -7.19 -2.98 -8.34
C GLY A 117 -6.68 -2.20 -7.11
N TRP A 118 -6.57 -2.81 -5.92
CA TRP A 118 -6.09 -2.13 -4.72
C TRP A 118 -4.60 -2.30 -4.48
N THR A 119 -3.95 -1.19 -4.15
CA THR A 119 -2.52 -1.12 -3.82
C THR A 119 -2.33 -0.37 -2.51
N TYR A 120 -1.55 -0.92 -1.56
CA TYR A 120 -1.16 -0.17 -0.37
C TYR A 120 -0.10 0.88 -0.72
N LEU A 121 -0.22 2.08 -0.13
CA LEU A 121 0.65 3.22 -0.42
C LEU A 121 1.60 3.58 0.71
N ALA A 122 1.09 3.64 1.94
CA ALA A 122 1.84 4.04 3.12
C ALA A 122 1.32 3.34 4.36
N ALA A 123 2.17 3.24 5.38
CA ALA A 123 1.84 2.74 6.70
C ALA A 123 2.37 3.72 7.76
N GLU A 124 1.51 4.11 8.73
CA GLU A 124 1.86 5.06 9.77
C GLU A 124 1.25 4.70 11.12
N ASN A 125 1.91 5.14 12.20
CA ASN A 125 1.30 5.19 13.52
C ASN A 125 0.73 6.60 13.77
N ILE A 126 -0.58 6.73 13.63
CA ILE A 126 -1.28 8.00 13.76
C ILE A 126 -1.96 8.07 15.13
N ASN A 127 -1.44 8.91 16.02
CA ASN A 127 -1.95 9.07 17.39
C ASN A 127 -2.08 7.76 18.18
N GLY A 128 -1.14 6.82 17.96
CA GLY A 128 -1.13 5.52 18.64
C GLY A 128 -1.92 4.42 17.93
N VAL A 129 -2.49 4.70 16.76
CA VAL A 129 -3.20 3.72 15.92
C VAL A 129 -2.37 3.43 14.67
N ASN A 130 -1.97 2.18 14.50
CA ASN A 130 -1.32 1.73 13.28
C ASN A 130 -2.32 1.75 12.13
N SER A 131 -1.95 2.35 11.02
CA SER A 131 -2.85 2.62 9.90
C SER A 131 -2.15 2.36 8.56
N VAL A 132 -2.89 1.85 7.59
CA VAL A 132 -2.42 1.72 6.20
C VAL A 132 -3.41 2.41 5.29
N ILE A 133 -2.88 3.19 4.34
CA ILE A 133 -3.69 3.76 3.27
C ILE A 133 -3.53 2.96 1.99
N TRP A 134 -4.67 2.68 1.37
CA TRP A 134 -4.80 1.95 0.11
C TRP A 134 -5.34 2.88 -0.96
N ARG A 135 -4.92 2.65 -2.21
CA ARG A 135 -5.45 3.29 -3.40
C ARG A 135 -6.05 2.25 -4.33
N TYR A 136 -7.24 2.55 -4.83
CA TYR A 136 -7.85 1.83 -5.95
C TYR A 136 -7.45 2.52 -7.26
N ASP A 137 -6.80 1.78 -8.13
CA ASP A 137 -6.47 2.25 -9.48
C ASP A 137 -7.57 1.79 -10.44
N ASP A 138 -8.52 2.71 -10.71
CA ASP A 138 -9.62 2.42 -11.63
C ASP A 138 -9.10 2.19 -13.06
N PRO A 139 -9.31 1.00 -13.65
CA PRO A 139 -8.86 0.69 -15.00
C PRO A 139 -9.53 1.55 -16.09
N TYR A 140 -10.62 2.25 -15.75
CA TYR A 140 -11.35 3.15 -16.67
C TYR A 140 -10.95 4.61 -16.55
N GLY A 141 -9.95 4.95 -15.70
CA GLY A 141 -9.37 6.28 -15.57
C GLY A 141 -10.26 7.29 -14.84
N SER A 142 -11.14 6.82 -13.95
CA SER A 142 -11.75 7.68 -12.94
C SER A 142 -10.72 8.09 -11.88
N ASP A 143 -11.04 9.12 -11.08
CA ASP A 143 -10.18 9.54 -9.98
C ASP A 143 -9.97 8.39 -8.99
N SER A 144 -8.76 8.29 -8.44
CA SER A 144 -8.41 7.23 -7.51
C SER A 144 -9.30 7.29 -6.27
N SER A 145 -9.74 6.14 -5.79
CA SER A 145 -10.40 6.01 -4.49
C SER A 145 -9.38 5.57 -3.45
N PHE A 146 -9.58 6.01 -2.20
CA PHE A 146 -8.69 5.71 -1.09
C PHE A 146 -9.45 5.03 0.04
N TRP A 147 -8.79 4.12 0.73
CA TRP A 147 -9.34 3.39 1.86
C TRP A 147 -8.31 3.32 2.97
N LEU A 148 -8.77 3.56 4.22
CA LEU A 148 -7.97 3.43 5.43
C LEU A 148 -8.28 2.11 6.12
N THR A 149 -7.24 1.42 6.56
CA THR A 149 -7.36 0.26 7.44
C THR A 149 -6.55 0.50 8.71
N PHE A 150 -7.10 0.05 9.84
CA PHE A 150 -6.52 0.23 11.17
C PHE A 150 -6.09 -1.12 11.73
N TYR A 151 -5.02 -1.09 12.52
CA TYR A 151 -4.35 -2.26 13.02
C TYR A 151 -4.03 -2.10 14.52
N ASP A 152 -3.92 -3.20 15.20
CA ASP A 152 -3.43 -3.25 16.58
C ASP A 152 -1.89 -3.03 16.66
N GLU A 153 -1.34 -3.14 17.86
CA GLU A 153 0.09 -2.99 18.12
C GLU A 153 0.98 -4.01 17.39
N ASN A 154 0.41 -5.13 16.97
CA ASN A 154 1.08 -6.21 16.24
C ASN A 154 0.84 -6.16 14.73
N TRP A 155 0.23 -5.08 14.23
CA TRP A 155 -0.16 -4.89 12.83
C TRP A 155 -1.17 -5.93 12.32
N VAL A 156 -2.06 -6.39 13.22
CA VAL A 156 -3.22 -7.21 12.88
C VAL A 156 -4.44 -6.30 12.68
N TYR A 157 -5.17 -6.47 11.58
CA TYR A 157 -6.33 -5.66 11.24
C TYR A 157 -7.38 -5.63 12.34
N THR A 158 -7.89 -4.45 12.63
CA THR A 158 -8.95 -4.22 13.64
C THR A 158 -10.20 -3.59 13.07
N ASP A 159 -10.04 -2.60 12.17
CA ASP A 159 -11.15 -1.82 11.63
C ASP A 159 -10.73 -1.09 10.34
N SER A 160 -11.66 -0.40 9.72
CA SER A 160 -11.42 0.47 8.56
C SER A 160 -12.15 1.80 8.70
N GLY A 161 -11.69 2.81 7.96
CA GLY A 161 -12.21 4.16 8.01
C GLY A 161 -12.21 4.85 6.66
N ASP A 162 -12.77 6.05 6.67
CA ASP A 162 -12.85 6.92 5.51
C ASP A 162 -11.55 7.73 5.38
N ALA A 163 -10.96 7.68 4.20
CA ALA A 163 -9.80 8.49 3.84
C ALA A 163 -10.17 9.94 3.46
N GLY A 164 -11.45 10.22 3.32
CA GLY A 164 -11.97 11.46 2.77
C GLY A 164 -12.16 11.41 1.25
N TYR A 165 -12.85 12.41 0.73
CA TYR A 165 -13.11 12.54 -0.69
C TYR A 165 -11.95 13.26 -1.39
N PRO A 166 -11.29 12.62 -2.38
CA PRO A 166 -10.11 13.20 -3.06
C PRO A 166 -10.44 14.33 -4.02
N GLY A 167 -11.71 14.73 -4.15
CA GLY A 167 -12.16 15.67 -5.17
C GLY A 167 -12.44 14.99 -6.52
N ASP A 168 -12.93 15.75 -7.46
CA ASP A 168 -13.10 15.35 -8.87
C ASP A 168 -12.80 16.54 -9.77
N SER A 169 -11.60 16.55 -10.31
CA SER A 169 -11.12 17.64 -11.16
C SER A 169 -11.96 17.84 -12.44
N ARG A 170 -12.62 16.76 -12.92
CA ARG A 170 -13.52 16.83 -14.09
C ARG A 170 -14.77 17.68 -13.83
N PHE A 171 -15.19 17.75 -12.58
CA PHE A 171 -16.35 18.55 -12.14
C PHE A 171 -15.96 19.77 -11.32
N GLY A 172 -14.65 20.04 -11.16
CA GLY A 172 -14.14 21.16 -10.36
C GLY A 172 -14.45 21.01 -8.86
N GLN A 173 -14.53 19.78 -8.38
CA GLN A 173 -14.77 19.49 -6.96
C GLN A 173 -13.44 19.32 -6.25
N ALA A 174 -13.19 20.13 -5.23
CA ALA A 174 -12.02 20.04 -4.38
C ALA A 174 -12.09 18.84 -3.43
N PRO A 175 -10.94 18.32 -2.93
CA PRO A 175 -10.88 17.37 -1.85
C PRO A 175 -11.58 17.90 -0.59
N ASP A 176 -12.12 17.02 0.23
CA ASP A 176 -12.68 17.42 1.52
C ASP A 176 -11.59 17.54 2.61
N MET A 177 -11.95 18.16 3.76
CA MET A 177 -11.01 18.36 4.86
C MET A 177 -10.51 17.06 5.49
N GLN A 178 -11.26 15.97 5.39
CA GLN A 178 -10.83 14.67 5.88
C GLN A 178 -9.74 14.10 4.98
N PHE A 179 -9.83 14.29 3.67
CA PHE A 179 -8.82 13.88 2.71
C PHE A 179 -7.48 14.60 2.96
N TYR A 180 -7.50 15.94 3.09
CA TYR A 180 -6.31 16.73 3.42
C TYR A 180 -5.68 16.33 4.76
N LYS A 181 -6.51 15.98 5.75
CA LYS A 181 -6.02 15.46 7.02
C LYS A 181 -5.34 14.10 6.84
N THR A 182 -5.86 13.26 5.96
CA THR A 182 -5.26 11.96 5.63
C THR A 182 -3.89 12.16 4.99
N GLU A 183 -3.75 13.06 4.02
CA GLU A 183 -2.44 13.41 3.44
C GLU A 183 -1.44 13.87 4.51
N THR A 184 -1.86 14.77 5.39
CA THR A 184 -1.02 15.27 6.49
C THR A 184 -0.62 14.15 7.45
N ASN A 185 -1.53 13.25 7.79
CA ASN A 185 -1.28 12.15 8.71
C ASN A 185 -0.26 11.13 8.16
N PHE A 186 -0.30 10.88 6.85
CA PHE A 186 0.63 9.97 6.17
C PHE A 186 1.83 10.69 5.57
N ASN A 187 1.86 12.03 5.63
CA ASN A 187 2.90 12.87 5.03
C ASN A 187 3.10 12.56 3.53
N ILE A 188 2.03 12.38 2.79
CA ILE A 188 2.04 12.00 1.37
C ILE A 188 1.03 12.83 0.57
N ASP A 189 1.44 13.32 -0.59
CA ASP A 189 0.57 13.97 -1.58
C ASP A 189 -0.20 12.88 -2.35
N LEU A 190 -1.43 12.61 -1.93
CA LEU A 190 -2.26 11.54 -2.47
C LEU A 190 -2.94 11.91 -3.80
N ASN A 191 -3.35 13.18 -3.93
CA ASN A 191 -4.03 13.69 -5.14
C ASN A 191 -3.06 14.21 -6.19
N ARG A 192 -1.77 14.35 -5.85
CA ARG A 192 -0.68 14.82 -6.71
C ARG A 192 -0.85 16.25 -7.18
N ASP A 193 -1.38 17.12 -6.31
CA ASP A 193 -1.49 18.56 -6.57
C ASP A 193 -0.18 19.32 -6.27
N GLY A 194 0.77 18.68 -5.62
CA GLY A 194 2.08 19.19 -5.24
C GLY A 194 2.20 19.64 -3.79
N ASP A 195 1.11 19.60 -3.04
CA ASP A 195 1.05 19.99 -1.63
C ASP A 195 0.66 18.77 -0.77
N ILE A 196 1.03 18.76 0.51
CA ILE A 196 0.61 17.75 1.49
C ILE A 196 -0.36 18.40 2.45
N GLY A 197 -1.62 17.95 2.42
CA GLY A 197 -2.68 18.51 3.24
C GLY A 197 -3.24 19.80 2.67
N PHE A 198 -3.97 20.52 3.50
CA PHE A 198 -4.67 21.73 3.07
C PHE A 198 -3.74 22.95 3.16
N ASP A 199 -3.24 23.39 2.01
CA ASP A 199 -2.51 24.66 1.88
C ASP A 199 -3.47 25.75 1.37
N ASN A 200 -4.22 26.38 2.31
CA ASN A 200 -5.15 27.44 1.98
C ASN A 200 -4.40 28.71 1.60
N LYS A 201 -4.43 29.08 0.34
CA LYS A 201 -3.90 30.33 -0.18
C LYS A 201 -4.93 31.44 -0.06
N ASP A 202 -4.44 32.63 0.21
CA ASP A 202 -5.35 33.79 0.28
C ASP A 202 -6.01 34.04 -1.08
N PRO A 203 -7.30 34.47 -1.09
CA PRO A 203 -7.95 34.90 -2.30
C PRO A 203 -7.19 36.01 -3.01
N VAL A 204 -7.06 35.87 -4.32
CA VAL A 204 -6.33 36.82 -5.15
C VAL A 204 -7.25 37.59 -6.07
N ARG A 205 -6.95 38.87 -6.28
CA ARG A 205 -7.65 39.69 -7.30
C ARG A 205 -6.97 39.49 -8.65
N THR A 206 -7.65 38.87 -9.58
CA THR A 206 -7.12 38.53 -10.93
C THR A 206 -7.56 39.50 -12.01
N SER A 207 -8.67 40.21 -11.80
CA SER A 207 -9.23 41.14 -12.80
C SER A 207 -10.10 42.23 -12.18
N GLY A 208 -10.50 43.18 -12.96
CA GLY A 208 -11.38 44.26 -12.56
C GLY A 208 -10.71 45.43 -11.81
N SER A 209 -11.37 46.55 -11.73
CA SER A 209 -11.00 47.67 -10.88
C SER A 209 -11.79 47.63 -9.59
N PRO A 210 -11.30 48.20 -8.48
CA PRO A 210 -12.14 48.35 -7.31
C PRO A 210 -13.47 49.04 -7.64
N LEU A 211 -14.57 48.53 -7.10
CA LEU A 211 -15.86 49.14 -7.29
C LEU A 211 -15.84 50.60 -6.80
N SER A 212 -16.41 51.46 -7.56
CA SER A 212 -16.51 52.90 -7.26
C SER A 212 -17.93 53.37 -7.49
N TYR A 213 -18.55 53.93 -6.48
CA TYR A 213 -19.90 54.46 -6.54
C TYR A 213 -19.87 55.97 -6.32
N THR A 214 -20.67 56.68 -7.09
CA THR A 214 -20.93 58.08 -6.89
C THR A 214 -22.42 58.27 -6.59
N VAL A 215 -22.73 58.69 -5.39
CA VAL A 215 -24.12 58.88 -4.90
C VAL A 215 -24.33 60.30 -4.39
N LYS A 216 -25.55 60.74 -4.38
CA LYS A 216 -25.88 62.02 -3.74
C LYS A 216 -25.81 61.90 -2.22
N THR A 217 -25.45 62.99 -1.57
CA THR A 217 -25.49 63.07 -0.12
C THR A 217 -26.90 62.83 0.40
N GLY A 218 -27.05 61.79 1.26
CA GLY A 218 -28.33 61.41 1.85
C GLY A 218 -29.02 60.23 1.15
N ASP A 219 -28.47 59.73 0.02
CA ASP A 219 -28.99 58.54 -0.61
C ASP A 219 -28.31 57.27 -0.01
N ASP A 220 -29.04 56.16 0.00
CA ASP A 220 -28.53 54.85 0.40
C ASP A 220 -27.92 54.13 -0.80
N VAL A 221 -26.87 53.32 -0.54
CA VAL A 221 -26.26 52.44 -1.54
C VAL A 221 -26.51 51.00 -1.13
N TYR A 222 -27.08 50.21 -2.03
CA TYR A 222 -27.26 48.78 -1.85
C TYR A 222 -26.05 48.05 -2.45
N LEU A 223 -25.31 47.33 -1.61
CA LEU A 223 -24.16 46.58 -1.99
C LEU A 223 -24.49 45.09 -2.03
N ASN A 224 -24.06 44.43 -3.08
CA ASN A 224 -24.18 42.99 -3.23
C ASN A 224 -22.78 42.36 -3.09
N GLN A 225 -22.67 41.30 -2.27
CA GLN A 225 -21.36 40.61 -2.09
C GLN A 225 -20.77 40.10 -3.39
N TRP A 226 -21.59 39.66 -4.34
CA TRP A 226 -21.11 39.17 -5.63
C TRP A 226 -20.45 40.28 -6.46
N GLU A 227 -20.95 41.49 -6.39
CA GLU A 227 -20.33 42.65 -7.03
C GLU A 227 -19.02 43.03 -6.32
N LEU A 228 -18.97 42.94 -4.99
CA LEU A 228 -17.77 43.23 -4.21
C LEU A 228 -16.68 42.17 -4.43
N LEU A 229 -17.05 40.92 -4.70
CA LEU A 229 -16.16 39.80 -5.00
C LEU A 229 -15.79 39.72 -6.47
N GLU A 230 -16.33 40.56 -7.35
CA GLU A 230 -16.00 40.55 -8.77
C GLU A 230 -14.50 40.77 -9.00
N GLY A 231 -13.89 39.85 -9.74
CA GLY A 231 -12.46 39.87 -10.03
C GLY A 231 -11.58 39.24 -8.94
N TYR A 232 -12.14 38.71 -7.88
CA TYR A 232 -11.43 37.85 -6.93
C TYR A 232 -11.64 36.39 -7.27
N THR A 233 -10.61 35.61 -7.12
CA THR A 233 -10.61 34.15 -7.25
C THR A 233 -9.87 33.54 -6.09
N ASP A 234 -10.33 32.40 -5.66
CA ASP A 234 -9.57 31.53 -4.80
C ASP A 234 -8.66 30.64 -5.65
N PRO A 235 -7.35 30.55 -5.38
CA PRO A 235 -6.44 29.73 -6.16
C PRO A 235 -6.79 28.22 -6.15
N GLU A 236 -7.41 27.74 -5.07
CA GLU A 236 -7.88 26.37 -4.90
C GLU A 236 -9.31 26.16 -5.44
N GLY A 237 -9.99 27.23 -5.88
CA GLY A 237 -11.33 27.17 -6.44
C GLY A 237 -12.47 27.14 -5.39
N HIS A 238 -12.19 27.50 -4.14
CA HIS A 238 -13.22 27.58 -3.09
C HIS A 238 -14.16 28.76 -3.30
N TYR A 239 -15.36 28.66 -2.74
CA TYR A 239 -16.30 29.78 -2.72
C TYR A 239 -15.79 30.91 -1.84
N LEU A 240 -15.82 32.12 -2.37
CA LEU A 240 -15.51 33.34 -1.63
C LEU A 240 -16.76 33.92 -0.98
N PHE A 241 -16.58 34.46 0.18
CA PHE A 241 -17.62 35.20 0.90
C PHE A 241 -16.99 36.35 1.71
N ILE A 242 -17.79 37.34 2.05
CA ILE A 242 -17.32 38.49 2.84
C ILE A 242 -17.74 38.30 4.28
N GLU A 243 -16.75 38.26 5.18
CA GLU A 243 -16.95 38.24 6.62
C GLU A 243 -16.74 39.65 7.24
N ASN A 244 -17.38 39.91 8.36
CA ASN A 244 -17.10 41.06 9.26
C ASN A 244 -17.16 42.42 8.57
N LEU A 245 -18.26 42.73 7.83
CA LEU A 245 -18.53 44.09 7.40
C LEU A 245 -18.76 44.98 8.62
N THR A 246 -17.83 45.87 8.92
CA THR A 246 -17.90 46.84 10.02
C THR A 246 -18.10 48.25 9.49
#